data_96334b105dd14c603f8a88abee253e66
#
_entry.id   96334b105dd14c603f8a88abee253e66
#
_cell.length_a   1.000
_cell.length_b   1.000
_cell.length_c   1.000
_cell.angle_alpha   90.00
_cell.angle_beta   90.00
_cell.angle_gamma   90.00
#
_symmetry.space_group_name_H-M   'P 1'
#
loop_
_entity.id
_entity.type
_entity.pdbx_description
1 polymer ?
#
loop_
_entity_poly.entity_id
_entity_poly.type
_entity_poly.pdbx_seq_one_letter_code
_entity_poly.pdbx_strand_id
1 'polypeptide(L)'
;MRICLLGKNLTNLVLANILANKKLDIDIYYTSSLISQKKDSSRTLAISNENYDFLRENTKKFNLSSWPTESIKIYIEKKTEELFEFKNNKKKIFFLIKYSEIYNFFLKKLKNNKYIKFIKLKNYNDILHYNKNYNLIINSETKNNIS
;
A
#
# COMPACT_ATOMS: atom_id res chain seq x y z
N MET A 1 13.57 17.19 7.35
CA MET A 1 12.47 16.53 8.12
C MET A 1 12.62 15.05 7.94
N ARG A 2 12.65 14.30 9.04
CA ARG A 2 12.83 12.85 9.04
C ARG A 2 11.60 12.14 9.59
N ILE A 3 11.10 11.15 8.86
CA ILE A 3 9.85 10.45 9.14
C ILE A 3 10.14 8.96 9.37
N CYS A 4 9.52 8.39 10.38
CA CYS A 4 9.57 6.98 10.69
C CYS A 4 8.24 6.32 10.27
N LEU A 5 8.30 5.25 9.49
CA LEU A 5 7.15 4.42 9.14
C LEU A 5 7.34 3.03 9.76
N LEU A 6 6.38 2.61 10.57
CA LEU A 6 6.37 1.28 11.17
C LEU A 6 5.54 0.31 10.31
N GLY A 7 6.21 -0.70 9.79
CA GLY A 7 5.62 -1.70 8.89
C GLY A 7 6.05 -1.56 7.44
N LYS A 8 6.37 -2.70 6.85
CA LYS A 8 6.71 -2.82 5.43
C LYS A 8 5.52 -3.35 4.64
N ASN A 9 4.37 -2.70 4.81
CA ASN A 9 3.13 -3.00 4.10
C ASN A 9 2.89 -2.05 2.91
N LEU A 10 1.91 -2.35 2.08
CA LEU A 10 1.63 -1.57 0.88
C LEU A 10 1.33 -0.10 1.19
N THR A 11 0.56 0.17 2.23
CA THR A 11 0.19 1.55 2.66
C THR A 11 1.44 2.38 2.91
N ASN A 12 2.37 1.86 3.71
CA ASN A 12 3.63 2.56 4.00
C ASN A 12 4.54 2.69 2.78
N LEU A 13 4.55 1.71 1.87
CA LEU A 13 5.32 1.82 0.63
C LEU A 13 4.77 2.92 -0.29
N VAL A 14 3.46 3.02 -0.44
CA VAL A 14 2.81 4.09 -1.21
C VAL A 14 3.09 5.45 -0.57
N LEU A 15 2.87 5.58 0.74
CA LEU A 15 3.14 6.81 1.48
C LEU A 15 4.60 7.24 1.35
N ALA A 16 5.54 6.32 1.54
CA ALA A 16 6.97 6.59 1.39
C ALA A 16 7.32 7.09 -0.01
N ASN A 17 6.72 6.52 -1.07
CA ASN A 17 6.94 7.00 -2.43
C ASN A 17 6.49 8.46 -2.60
N ILE A 18 5.33 8.82 -2.07
CA ILE A 18 4.79 10.18 -2.16
C ILE A 18 5.66 11.17 -1.39
N LEU A 19 6.03 10.83 -0.17
CA LEU A 19 6.85 11.67 0.69
C LEU A 19 8.29 11.84 0.15
N ALA A 20 8.87 10.77 -0.41
CA ALA A 20 10.20 10.83 -1.05
C ALA A 20 10.22 11.74 -2.28
N ASN A 21 9.10 11.85 -3.03
CA ASN A 21 8.96 12.81 -4.11
C ASN A 21 9.03 14.28 -3.60
N LYS A 22 8.72 14.51 -2.30
CA LYS A 22 8.88 15.80 -1.62
C LYS A 22 10.27 15.97 -1.00
N LYS A 23 11.21 15.06 -1.27
CA LYS A 23 12.59 15.06 -0.74
C LYS A 23 12.66 14.96 0.78
N LEU A 24 11.74 14.25 1.40
CA LEU A 24 11.73 13.96 2.83
C LEU A 24 12.50 12.67 3.10
N ASP A 25 13.29 12.64 4.19
CA ASP A 25 14.02 11.44 4.63
C ASP A 25 13.07 10.50 5.37
N ILE A 26 13.03 9.23 4.97
CA ILE A 26 12.07 8.25 5.47
C ILE A 26 12.79 6.96 5.86
N ASP A 27 12.61 6.55 7.09
CA ASP A 27 13.06 5.27 7.59
C ASP A 27 11.84 4.33 7.74
N ILE A 28 11.88 3.21 7.02
CA ILE A 28 10.84 2.17 7.09
C ILE A 28 11.36 1.04 7.96
N TYR A 29 10.77 0.90 9.14
CA TYR A 29 11.11 -0.16 10.08
C TYR A 29 10.19 -1.36 9.90
N TYR A 30 10.75 -2.57 9.94
CA TYR A 30 9.99 -3.79 9.79
C TYR A 30 10.61 -4.96 10.53
N THR A 31 9.80 -5.94 10.92
CA THR A 31 10.24 -7.21 11.52
C THR A 31 10.18 -8.36 10.53
N SER A 32 10.86 -9.46 10.82
CA SER A 32 10.88 -10.65 9.93
C SER A 32 9.55 -11.37 9.84
N SER A 33 8.66 -11.20 10.83
CA SER A 33 7.37 -11.89 10.90
C SER A 33 6.44 -11.57 9.72
N LEU A 34 6.69 -10.46 9.02
CA LEU A 34 5.88 -10.02 7.87
C LEU A 34 6.33 -10.62 6.53
N ILE A 35 7.39 -11.42 6.48
CA ILE A 35 7.81 -12.11 5.25
C ILE A 35 6.82 -13.21 4.84
N SER A 36 5.89 -13.60 5.73
CA SER A 36 4.82 -14.57 5.42
C SER A 36 3.82 -14.09 4.34
N GLN A 37 3.84 -12.82 3.94
CA GLN A 37 3.02 -12.29 2.84
C GLN A 37 3.39 -12.86 1.45
N LYS A 38 4.43 -13.68 1.33
CA LYS A 38 4.69 -14.47 0.12
C LYS A 38 3.58 -15.46 -0.22
N LYS A 39 2.68 -15.79 0.73
CA LYS A 39 1.57 -16.73 0.48
C LYS A 39 0.37 -16.11 -0.24
N ASP A 40 0.25 -14.78 -0.31
CA ASP A 40 -0.88 -14.09 -0.94
C ASP A 40 -0.64 -13.70 -2.41
N SER A 41 0.04 -14.56 -3.19
CA SER A 41 0.25 -14.29 -4.63
C SER A 41 -1.06 -14.22 -5.44
N SER A 42 -2.14 -14.77 -4.91
CA SER A 42 -3.47 -14.77 -5.52
C SER A 42 -4.35 -13.58 -5.15
N ARG A 43 -3.97 -12.80 -4.11
CA ARG A 43 -4.80 -11.68 -3.64
C ARG A 43 -4.86 -10.56 -4.68
N THR A 44 -6.09 -10.16 -4.99
CA THR A 44 -6.37 -9.01 -5.85
C THR A 44 -6.93 -7.86 -5.02
N LEU A 45 -6.55 -6.63 -5.37
CA LEU A 45 -7.11 -5.40 -4.82
C LEU A 45 -8.05 -4.76 -5.83
N ALA A 46 -9.20 -4.31 -5.37
CA ALA A 46 -10.06 -3.39 -6.09
C ALA A 46 -9.73 -1.97 -5.66
N ILE A 47 -9.20 -1.17 -6.57
CA ILE A 47 -8.83 0.23 -6.32
C ILE A 47 -9.84 1.11 -7.04
N SER A 48 -10.48 2.04 -6.34
CA SER A 48 -11.43 2.97 -6.98
C SER A 48 -10.74 3.81 -8.06
N ASN A 49 -11.53 4.31 -9.01
CA ASN A 49 -11.00 5.13 -10.10
C ASN A 49 -10.19 6.32 -9.57
N GLU A 50 -10.70 7.01 -8.56
CA GLU A 50 -10.05 8.18 -7.95
C GLU A 50 -8.71 7.80 -7.30
N ASN A 51 -8.66 6.68 -6.58
CA ASN A 51 -7.42 6.20 -5.97
C ASN A 51 -6.42 5.71 -7.02
N TYR A 52 -6.89 5.11 -8.11
CA TYR A 52 -6.04 4.71 -9.22
C TYR A 52 -5.41 5.93 -9.92
N ASP A 53 -6.20 6.97 -10.20
CA ASP A 53 -5.73 8.22 -10.77
C ASP A 53 -4.75 8.92 -9.82
N PHE A 54 -5.06 8.98 -8.52
CA PHE A 54 -4.15 9.50 -7.50
C PHE A 54 -2.78 8.78 -7.51
N LEU A 55 -2.76 7.45 -7.63
CA LEU A 55 -1.51 6.69 -7.74
C LEU A 55 -0.74 7.03 -9.01
N ARG A 56 -1.43 7.18 -10.15
CA ARG A 56 -0.81 7.56 -11.42
C ARG A 56 -0.18 8.95 -11.39
N GLU A 57 -0.88 9.92 -10.82
CA GLU A 57 -0.42 11.30 -10.71
C GLU A 57 0.79 11.42 -9.78
N ASN A 58 0.77 10.71 -8.65
CA ASN A 58 1.81 10.80 -7.62
C ASN A 58 2.95 9.79 -7.79
N THR A 59 2.91 8.95 -8.83
CA THR A 59 3.91 7.90 -9.03
C THR A 59 4.41 7.87 -10.46
N LYS A 60 5.62 8.37 -10.70
CA LYS A 60 6.23 8.31 -12.03
C LYS A 60 6.29 6.88 -12.55
N LYS A 61 5.88 6.68 -13.82
CA LYS A 61 5.86 5.37 -14.50
C LYS A 61 5.00 4.32 -13.77
N PHE A 62 3.87 4.73 -13.19
CA PHE A 62 2.89 3.79 -12.66
C PHE A 62 2.20 3.09 -13.84
N ASN A 63 2.74 1.93 -14.23
CA ASN A 63 2.26 1.11 -15.32
C ASN A 63 2.19 -0.34 -14.85
N LEU A 64 1.07 -0.68 -14.22
CA LEU A 64 0.78 -2.04 -13.74
C LEU A 64 -0.38 -2.61 -14.56
N SER A 65 -0.34 -3.92 -14.78
CA SER A 65 -1.47 -4.63 -15.34
C SER A 65 -2.67 -4.48 -14.42
N SER A 66 -3.76 -3.96 -14.96
CA SER A 66 -5.00 -3.76 -14.23
C SER A 66 -6.20 -4.12 -15.08
N TRP A 67 -7.23 -4.66 -14.44
CA TRP A 67 -8.51 -4.97 -15.08
C TRP A 67 -9.54 -3.94 -14.66
N PRO A 68 -9.94 -3.04 -15.58
CA PRO A 68 -10.97 -2.06 -15.29
C PRO A 68 -12.35 -2.74 -15.20
N THR A 69 -13.13 -2.33 -14.20
CA THR A 69 -14.49 -2.83 -13.94
C THR A 69 -15.50 -1.73 -14.20
N GLU A 70 -16.51 -2.00 -15.01
CA GLU A 70 -17.55 -1.04 -15.39
C GLU A 70 -18.85 -1.23 -14.59
N SER A 71 -19.06 -2.45 -14.09
CA SER A 71 -20.25 -2.75 -13.27
C SER A 71 -19.92 -3.77 -12.18
N ILE A 72 -20.73 -3.73 -11.12
CA ILE A 72 -20.72 -4.71 -10.03
C ILE A 72 -22.15 -5.19 -9.88
N LYS A 73 -22.33 -6.50 -9.99
CA LYS A 73 -23.62 -7.15 -9.82
C LYS A 73 -23.64 -7.96 -8.54
N ILE A 74 -24.69 -7.81 -7.78
CA ILE A 74 -24.94 -8.55 -6.54
C ILE A 74 -26.12 -9.49 -6.79
N TYR A 75 -25.94 -10.75 -6.45
CA TYR A 75 -26.93 -11.80 -6.58
C TYR A 75 -27.35 -12.31 -5.20
N ILE A 76 -28.59 -12.80 -5.10
CA ILE A 76 -29.05 -13.51 -3.92
C ILE A 76 -28.39 -14.89 -3.90
N GLU A 77 -27.92 -15.31 -2.72
CA GLU A 77 -27.33 -16.64 -2.56
C GLU A 77 -28.28 -17.74 -3.04
N LYS A 78 -27.79 -18.66 -3.87
CA LYS A 78 -28.53 -19.77 -4.46
C LYS A 78 -29.66 -19.38 -5.45
N LYS A 79 -29.73 -18.12 -5.85
CA LYS A 79 -30.66 -17.65 -6.90
C LYS A 79 -29.87 -17.00 -8.03
N THR A 80 -30.37 -17.13 -9.25
CA THR A 80 -29.82 -16.45 -10.43
C THR A 80 -30.36 -15.01 -10.58
N GLU A 81 -31.24 -14.60 -9.68
CA GLU A 81 -31.84 -13.26 -9.71
C GLU A 81 -30.85 -12.22 -9.24
N GLU A 82 -30.63 -11.22 -10.09
CA GLU A 82 -29.82 -10.05 -9.78
C GLU A 82 -30.56 -9.18 -8.77
N LEU A 83 -29.95 -8.98 -7.60
CA LEU A 83 -30.48 -8.12 -6.55
C LEU A 83 -30.23 -6.65 -6.85
N PHE A 84 -29.02 -6.35 -7.31
CA PHE A 84 -28.59 -4.98 -7.52
C PHE A 84 -27.41 -4.91 -8.50
N GLU A 85 -27.38 -3.88 -9.37
CA GLU A 85 -26.25 -3.55 -10.23
C GLU A 85 -25.77 -2.13 -9.96
N PHE A 86 -24.49 -1.98 -9.64
CA PHE A 86 -23.79 -0.70 -9.70
C PHE A 86 -23.14 -0.57 -11.07
N LYS A 87 -23.48 0.43 -11.82
CA LYS A 87 -22.89 0.71 -13.13
C LYS A 87 -22.57 2.20 -13.26
N ASN A 88 -21.39 2.49 -13.79
CA ASN A 88 -21.04 3.85 -14.16
C ASN A 88 -20.74 3.90 -15.66
N ASN A 89 -21.60 4.54 -16.42
CA ASN A 89 -21.48 4.63 -17.88
C ASN A 89 -20.39 5.58 -18.35
N LYS A 90 -19.85 6.41 -17.46
CA LYS A 90 -18.85 7.45 -17.81
C LYS A 90 -17.43 7.12 -17.36
N LYS A 91 -17.30 6.32 -16.29
CA LYS A 91 -15.99 6.01 -15.68
C LYS A 91 -15.95 4.56 -15.23
N LYS A 92 -14.74 4.00 -15.17
CA LYS A 92 -14.52 2.72 -14.50
C LYS A 92 -14.83 2.86 -13.01
N ILE A 93 -15.44 1.84 -12.40
CA ILE A 93 -15.74 1.85 -10.97
C ILE A 93 -14.49 1.50 -10.19
N PHE A 94 -13.84 0.39 -10.59
CA PHE A 94 -12.62 -0.09 -9.97
C PHE A 94 -11.60 -0.53 -11.02
N PHE A 95 -10.33 -0.58 -10.57
CA PHE A 95 -9.24 -1.28 -11.22
C PHE A 95 -8.82 -2.45 -10.33
N LEU A 96 -8.92 -3.66 -10.86
CA LEU A 96 -8.45 -4.85 -10.17
C LEU A 96 -6.96 -5.03 -10.46
N ILE A 97 -6.14 -5.12 -9.42
CA ILE A 97 -4.67 -5.26 -9.53
C ILE A 97 -4.22 -6.37 -8.59
N LYS A 98 -3.30 -7.22 -9.03
CA LYS A 98 -2.67 -8.20 -8.13
C LYS A 98 -1.88 -7.49 -7.04
N TYR A 99 -2.16 -7.87 -5.79
CA TYR A 99 -1.46 -7.32 -4.63
C TYR A 99 0.06 -7.44 -4.76
N SER A 100 0.53 -8.60 -5.19
CA SER A 100 1.96 -8.86 -5.36
C SER A 100 2.62 -7.93 -6.39
N GLU A 101 1.92 -7.58 -7.46
CA GLU A 101 2.46 -6.70 -8.51
C GLU A 101 2.62 -5.27 -7.99
N ILE A 102 1.57 -4.70 -7.38
CA ILE A 102 1.63 -3.33 -6.84
C ILE A 102 2.62 -3.22 -5.67
N TYR A 103 2.66 -4.23 -4.79
CA TYR A 103 3.61 -4.28 -3.69
C TYR A 103 5.06 -4.31 -4.18
N ASN A 104 5.38 -5.20 -5.11
CA ASN A 104 6.72 -5.34 -5.66
C ASN A 104 7.15 -4.11 -6.48
N PHE A 105 6.21 -3.48 -7.18
CA PHE A 105 6.46 -2.24 -7.90
C PHE A 105 6.96 -1.14 -6.95
N PHE A 106 6.23 -0.86 -5.88
CA PHE A 106 6.65 0.15 -4.90
C PHE A 106 7.93 -0.25 -4.17
N LEU A 107 8.06 -1.50 -3.76
CA LEU A 107 9.25 -2.00 -3.09
C LEU A 107 10.50 -1.81 -3.95
N LYS A 108 10.45 -2.20 -5.23
CA LYS A 108 11.56 -2.03 -6.17
C LYS A 108 11.92 -0.55 -6.36
N LYS A 109 10.90 0.30 -6.51
CA LYS A 109 11.07 1.73 -6.69
C LYS A 109 11.74 2.41 -5.50
N LEU A 110 11.34 2.02 -4.28
CA LEU A 110 11.87 2.62 -3.04
C LEU A 110 13.26 2.13 -2.67
N LYS A 111 13.62 0.89 -3.00
CA LYS A 111 14.97 0.35 -2.71
C LYS A 111 16.10 1.19 -3.30
N ASN A 112 15.86 1.84 -4.43
CA ASN A 112 16.85 2.66 -5.14
C ASN A 112 16.69 4.16 -4.87
N ASN A 113 15.85 4.54 -3.91
CA ASN A 113 15.60 5.95 -3.59
C ASN A 113 16.51 6.41 -2.44
N LYS A 114 17.30 7.45 -2.68
CA LYS A 114 18.27 7.99 -1.71
C LYS A 114 17.64 8.53 -0.41
N TYR A 115 16.36 8.87 -0.44
CA TYR A 115 15.62 9.37 0.73
C TYR A 115 14.99 8.26 1.57
N ILE A 116 15.12 6.99 1.15
CA ILE A 116 14.46 5.86 1.81
C ILE A 116 15.49 4.92 2.41
N LYS A 117 15.29 4.56 3.68
CA LYS A 117 16.06 3.50 4.34
C LYS A 117 15.10 2.42 4.85
N PHE A 118 15.44 1.17 4.57
CA PHE A 118 14.74 0.00 5.11
C PHE A 118 15.56 -0.55 6.28
N ILE A 119 14.96 -0.58 7.47
CA ILE A 119 15.63 -0.97 8.71
C ILE A 119 14.90 -2.18 9.30
N LYS A 120 15.59 -3.30 9.36
CA LYS A 120 15.04 -4.52 9.96
C LYS A 120 15.26 -4.51 11.47
N LEU A 121 14.19 -4.72 12.23
CA LEU A 121 14.21 -4.83 13.68
C LEU A 121 14.06 -6.28 14.14
N LYS A 122 14.56 -6.58 15.34
CA LYS A 122 14.23 -7.80 16.05
C LYS A 122 12.84 -7.68 16.70
N ASN A 123 12.59 -6.54 17.33
CA ASN A 123 11.30 -6.22 17.97
C ASN A 123 10.98 -4.73 17.75
N TYR A 124 9.69 -4.36 17.64
CA TYR A 124 9.26 -2.95 17.53
C TYR A 124 9.48 -2.14 18.80
N ASN A 125 9.57 -2.77 19.97
CA ASN A 125 9.88 -2.08 21.22
C ASN A 125 11.24 -1.37 21.18
N ASP A 126 12.15 -1.82 20.32
CA ASP A 126 13.46 -1.19 20.13
C ASP A 126 13.32 0.26 19.59
N ILE A 127 12.19 0.59 18.95
CA ILE A 127 11.95 1.91 18.37
C ILE A 127 11.74 2.99 19.43
N LEU A 128 11.22 2.64 20.59
CA LEU A 128 11.00 3.61 21.68
C LEU A 128 12.30 4.33 22.07
N HIS A 129 13.45 3.69 21.86
CA HIS A 129 14.76 4.30 22.07
C HIS A 129 15.16 5.29 20.96
N TYR A 130 14.55 5.22 19.78
CA TYR A 130 14.88 6.09 18.63
C TYR A 130 13.91 7.25 18.42
N ASN A 131 12.87 7.38 19.26
CA ASN A 131 11.81 8.38 19.12
C ASN A 131 12.33 9.83 19.03
N LYS A 132 13.43 10.15 19.68
CA LYS A 132 13.99 11.51 19.71
C LYS A 132 14.54 12.00 18.35
N ASN A 133 14.69 11.13 17.39
CA ASN A 133 15.33 11.44 16.09
C ASN A 133 14.34 11.69 14.95
N TYR A 134 13.04 11.57 15.20
CA TYR A 134 11.99 11.70 14.17
C TYR A 134 11.06 12.87 14.45
N ASN A 135 10.71 13.59 13.38
CA ASN A 135 9.70 14.64 13.44
C ASN A 135 8.28 14.06 13.42
N LEU A 136 8.12 12.85 12.86
CA LEU A 136 6.84 12.17 12.76
C LEU A 136 7.06 10.66 12.75
N ILE A 137 6.24 9.92 13.50
CA ILE A 137 6.19 8.46 13.50
C ILE A 137 4.79 8.03 13.09
N ILE A 138 4.70 7.19 12.07
CA ILE A 138 3.43 6.63 11.58
C ILE A 138 3.46 5.12 11.78
N ASN A 139 2.52 4.61 12.57
CA ASN A 139 2.33 3.19 12.80
C ASN A 139 1.16 2.67 11.98
N SER A 140 1.42 1.79 11.03
CA SER A 140 0.40 1.09 10.23
C SER A 140 0.33 -0.41 10.53
N GLU A 141 0.97 -0.85 11.61
CA GLU A 141 0.93 -2.24 12.05
C GLU A 141 -0.20 -2.45 13.06
N THR A 142 -1.16 -3.29 12.71
CA THR A 142 -2.37 -3.53 13.52
C THR A 142 -2.12 -4.36 14.79
N LYS A 143 -0.97 -5.02 14.91
CA LYS A 143 -0.64 -5.93 16.02
C LYS A 143 0.24 -5.32 17.10
N ASN A 144 0.68 -4.10 16.94
CA ASN A 144 1.60 -3.46 17.89
C ASN A 144 0.91 -2.32 18.60
N ASN A 145 0.49 -2.56 19.85
CA ASN A 145 0.11 -1.50 20.78
C ASN A 145 1.38 -0.74 21.20
N ILE A 146 1.89 0.13 20.32
CA ILE A 146 2.81 1.17 20.72
C ILE A 146 1.93 2.37 21.02
N SER A 147 1.42 2.41 22.23
CA SER A 147 0.73 3.55 22.82
C SER A 147 1.74 4.46 23.50
#